data_d85b369718db0db8d1653aaab3ecc44d
#
_entry.id   d85b369718db0db8d1653aaab3ecc44d
#
_cell.length_a   1.000
_cell.length_b   1.000
_cell.length_c   1.000
_cell.angle_alpha   90.00
_cell.angle_beta   90.00
_cell.angle_gamma   90.00
#
_symmetry.space_group_name_H-M   'P 1'
#
loop_
_entity.id
_entity.type
_entity.pdbx_description
1 polymer ?
#
loop_
_entity_poly.entity_id
_entity_poly.type
_entity_poly.pdbx_seq_one_letter_code
_entity_poly.pdbx_strand_id
1 'polypeptide(L)'
;DAGEFHQVWYHAIDGKSADRLVFERPEHPRDGTFAILSDDGRWLFVYAQSGTTYSRFWIKDLGSPAQPDFTAAPQVMAAEEDAIHEALGVVNGEVYLYTTYQAPKGRVVAAKVGESDRSKWRTIVPEGKDPIDLGGVRLVGDRLAIVYLVDVQSRARLFGLDGAPRGEIAL
;
A
#
# COMPACT_ATOMS: atom_id res chain seq x y z
N ASP A 1 9.23 15.19 22.64
CA ASP A 1 8.08 14.45 23.19
C ASP A 1 8.01 13.06 22.56
N ALA A 2 7.69 12.04 23.36
CA ALA A 2 7.44 10.70 22.84
C ALA A 2 6.20 10.76 21.94
N GLY A 3 6.38 10.57 20.65
CA GLY A 3 5.30 10.63 19.63
C GLY A 3 5.50 11.70 18.55
N GLU A 4 6.63 12.39 18.56
CA GLU A 4 7.02 13.29 17.47
C GLU A 4 8.25 12.75 16.71
N PHE A 5 8.43 13.17 15.44
CA PHE A 5 9.55 12.80 14.58
C PHE A 5 9.66 11.29 14.31
N HIS A 6 8.55 10.67 13.95
CA HIS A 6 8.55 9.27 13.56
C HIS A 6 9.43 9.02 12.32
N GLN A 7 10.24 7.98 12.40
CA GLN A 7 11.21 7.61 11.38
C GLN A 7 11.12 6.13 11.06
N VAL A 8 11.46 5.75 9.85
CA VAL A 8 11.64 4.34 9.45
C VAL A 8 13.12 4.04 9.39
N TRP A 9 13.56 3.06 10.15
CA TRP A 9 14.96 2.63 10.21
C TRP A 9 15.08 1.17 9.76
N TYR A 10 16.19 0.87 9.12
CA TYR A 10 16.62 -0.48 8.87
C TYR A 10 17.67 -0.88 9.89
N HIS A 11 17.45 -2.01 10.53
CA HIS A 11 18.39 -2.65 11.44
C HIS A 11 18.82 -4.01 10.90
N ALA A 12 20.13 -4.20 10.69
CA ALA A 12 20.67 -5.50 10.30
C ALA A 12 20.85 -6.40 11.52
N ILE A 13 20.32 -7.61 11.47
CA ILE A 13 20.43 -8.58 12.58
C ILE A 13 21.79 -9.30 12.64
N ASP A 14 22.79 -8.77 11.93
CA ASP A 14 24.17 -9.29 11.94
C ASP A 14 24.96 -8.89 13.19
N GLY A 15 24.43 -7.98 14.02
CA GLY A 15 25.04 -7.45 15.24
C GLY A 15 26.28 -6.58 15.02
N LYS A 16 26.56 -6.16 13.78
CA LYS A 16 27.78 -5.41 13.40
C LYS A 16 27.48 -4.15 12.61
N SER A 17 26.46 -4.17 11.78
CA SER A 17 26.10 -3.04 10.93
C SER A 17 25.37 -1.96 11.73
N ALA A 18 25.68 -0.70 11.43
CA ALA A 18 24.96 0.43 12.00
C ALA A 18 23.55 0.52 11.40
N ASP A 19 22.60 1.01 12.19
CA ASP A 19 21.24 1.32 11.73
C ASP A 19 21.27 2.36 10.61
N ARG A 20 20.34 2.24 9.68
CA ARG A 20 20.23 3.16 8.54
C ARG A 20 18.86 3.81 8.53
N LEU A 21 18.84 5.14 8.49
CA LEU A 21 17.61 5.89 8.26
C LEU A 21 17.11 5.61 6.84
N VAL A 22 15.85 5.21 6.71
CA VAL A 22 15.24 4.84 5.43
C VAL A 22 14.23 5.88 4.97
N PHE A 23 13.48 6.46 5.93
CA PHE A 23 12.49 7.48 5.63
C PHE A 23 12.21 8.34 6.88
N GLU A 24 12.05 9.65 6.67
CA GLU A 24 11.63 10.61 7.68
C GLU A 24 10.88 11.78 7.05
N ARG A 25 10.14 12.50 7.89
CA ARG A 25 9.43 13.74 7.53
C ARG A 25 9.62 14.80 8.62
N PRO A 26 10.80 15.41 8.71
CA PRO A 26 11.10 16.38 9.77
C PRO A 26 10.21 17.64 9.71
N GLU A 27 9.67 17.99 8.54
CA GLU A 27 8.71 19.08 8.32
C GLU A 27 7.30 18.79 8.88
N HIS A 28 7.02 17.53 9.21
CA HIS A 28 5.75 17.07 9.78
C HIS A 28 5.99 16.22 11.04
N PRO A 29 6.47 16.83 12.13
CA PRO A 29 6.95 16.08 13.30
C PRO A 29 5.89 15.23 14.01
N ARG A 30 4.61 15.55 13.80
CA ARG A 30 3.48 14.83 14.42
C ARG A 30 2.87 13.75 13.54
N ASP A 31 3.36 13.56 12.31
CA ASP A 31 2.87 12.49 11.46
C ASP A 31 3.34 11.14 12.01
N GLY A 32 2.42 10.22 12.28
CA GLY A 32 2.75 8.82 12.48
C GLY A 32 3.23 8.22 11.16
N THR A 33 4.42 7.62 11.15
CA THR A 33 5.02 7.01 9.95
C THR A 33 5.21 5.52 10.15
N PHE A 34 4.81 4.71 9.17
CA PHE A 34 5.04 3.28 9.16
C PHE A 34 5.35 2.79 7.74
N ALA A 35 5.96 1.62 7.65
CA ALA A 35 6.35 1.05 6.37
C ALA A 35 6.07 -0.45 6.32
N ILE A 36 5.74 -0.93 5.12
CA ILE A 36 5.48 -2.34 4.84
C ILE A 36 6.36 -2.74 3.66
N LEU A 37 7.07 -3.85 3.80
CA LEU A 37 7.87 -4.43 2.72
C LEU A 37 6.98 -5.32 1.85
N SER A 38 7.15 -5.26 0.53
CA SER A 38 6.50 -6.21 -0.38
C SER A 38 7.02 -7.64 -0.17
N ASP A 39 6.22 -8.64 -0.53
CA ASP A 39 6.55 -10.06 -0.35
C ASP A 39 7.84 -10.47 -1.07
N ASP A 40 8.15 -9.83 -2.19
CA ASP A 40 9.40 -10.05 -2.94
C ASP A 40 10.62 -9.32 -2.33
N GLY A 41 10.41 -8.50 -1.29
CA GLY A 41 11.46 -7.76 -0.60
C GLY A 41 12.05 -6.59 -1.38
N ARG A 42 11.50 -6.23 -2.54
CA ARG A 42 12.01 -5.16 -3.40
C ARG A 42 11.41 -3.80 -3.09
N TRP A 43 10.12 -3.74 -2.75
CA TRP A 43 9.39 -2.48 -2.64
C TRP A 43 9.07 -2.17 -1.19
N LEU A 44 9.38 -0.95 -0.77
CA LEU A 44 8.96 -0.44 0.53
C LEU A 44 7.81 0.53 0.33
N PHE A 45 6.67 0.20 0.91
CA PHE A 45 5.47 1.03 0.96
C PHE A 45 5.50 1.84 2.24
N VAL A 46 5.53 3.17 2.12
CA VAL A 46 5.65 4.06 3.28
C VAL A 46 4.39 4.90 3.40
N TYR A 47 3.86 4.97 4.60
CA TYR A 47 2.67 5.73 4.92
C TYR A 47 2.97 6.73 6.01
N ALA A 48 2.40 7.93 5.89
CA ALA A 48 2.43 8.94 6.94
C ALA A 48 1.05 9.56 7.12
N GLN A 49 0.65 9.74 8.37
CA GLN A 49 -0.67 10.22 8.73
C GLN A 49 -0.60 11.15 9.94
N SER A 50 -1.34 12.25 9.90
CA SER A 50 -1.56 13.14 11.03
C SER A 50 -2.78 12.74 11.88
N GLY A 51 -3.70 11.99 11.28
CA GLY A 51 -4.89 11.42 11.89
C GLY A 51 -4.79 9.91 12.08
N THR A 52 -5.95 9.25 12.16
CA THR A 52 -6.04 7.80 12.40
C THR A 52 -6.67 7.04 11.24
N THR A 53 -7.14 7.72 10.19
CA THR A 53 -7.94 7.08 9.14
C THR A 53 -7.27 7.13 7.78
N TYR A 54 -6.79 8.31 7.38
CA TYR A 54 -6.24 8.53 6.05
C TYR A 54 -4.73 8.68 6.11
N SER A 55 -4.06 8.36 5.01
CA SER A 55 -2.61 8.45 4.93
C SER A 55 -2.14 9.02 3.60
N ARG A 56 -1.00 9.69 3.64
CA ARG A 56 -0.16 9.93 2.47
C ARG A 56 0.60 8.65 2.17
N PHE A 57 0.96 8.44 0.91
CA PHE A 57 1.57 7.19 0.48
C PHE A 57 2.75 7.42 -0.46
N TRP A 58 3.86 6.77 -0.16
CA TRP A 58 5.07 6.71 -0.99
C TRP A 58 5.46 5.27 -1.25
N ILE A 59 6.17 5.08 -2.35
CA ILE A 59 6.80 3.81 -2.70
C ILE A 59 8.30 4.01 -2.93
N LYS A 60 9.12 3.08 -2.46
CA LYS A 60 10.57 3.12 -2.61
C LYS A 60 11.03 1.80 -3.22
N ASP A 61 11.76 1.87 -4.34
CA ASP A 61 12.40 0.70 -4.94
C ASP A 61 13.74 0.45 -4.23
N LEU A 62 13.81 -0.63 -3.50
CA LEU A 62 15.03 -1.06 -2.81
C LEU A 62 15.94 -1.90 -3.71
N GLY A 63 15.51 -2.20 -4.95
CA GLY A 63 16.27 -3.03 -5.89
C GLY A 63 16.32 -4.50 -5.49
N SER A 64 17.53 -5.03 -5.36
CA SER A 64 17.71 -6.44 -4.99
C SER A 64 17.53 -6.67 -3.48
N PRO A 65 16.67 -7.64 -3.07
CA PRO A 65 16.54 -8.00 -1.65
C PRO A 65 17.85 -8.45 -0.98
N ALA A 66 18.81 -8.98 -1.76
CA ALA A 66 20.13 -9.39 -1.24
C ALA A 66 21.05 -8.19 -0.97
N GLN A 67 20.83 -7.07 -1.64
CA GLN A 67 21.58 -5.82 -1.46
C GLN A 67 20.61 -4.63 -1.61
N PRO A 68 19.74 -4.36 -0.63
CA PRO A 68 18.75 -3.31 -0.74
C PRO A 68 19.40 -1.92 -0.74
N ASP A 69 18.94 -1.07 -1.67
CA ASP A 69 19.34 0.34 -1.73
C ASP A 69 18.42 1.20 -0.88
N PHE A 70 18.85 1.46 0.35
CA PHE A 70 18.12 2.35 1.26
C PHE A 70 18.30 3.83 0.92
N THR A 71 19.18 4.20 -0.02
CA THR A 71 19.41 5.59 -0.44
C THR A 71 18.50 6.02 -1.58
N ALA A 72 17.84 5.08 -2.26
CA ALA A 72 16.88 5.38 -3.32
C ALA A 72 15.82 6.38 -2.83
N ALA A 73 15.49 7.38 -3.64
CA ALA A 73 14.49 8.38 -3.28
C ALA A 73 13.07 7.77 -3.24
N PRO A 74 12.26 8.07 -2.21
CA PRO A 74 10.86 7.66 -2.19
C PRO A 74 10.07 8.41 -3.27
N GLN A 75 9.21 7.70 -3.99
CA GLN A 75 8.35 8.26 -5.01
C GLN A 75 6.94 8.46 -4.43
N VAL A 76 6.42 9.68 -4.57
CA VAL A 76 5.07 10.02 -4.09
C VAL A 76 4.03 9.30 -4.94
N MET A 77 3.10 8.61 -4.29
CA MET A 77 1.89 8.06 -4.91
C MET A 77 0.65 8.87 -4.54
N ALA A 78 0.47 9.21 -3.27
CA ALA A 78 -0.59 10.08 -2.81
C ALA A 78 -0.02 11.11 -1.83
N ALA A 79 -0.03 12.38 -2.23
CA ALA A 79 0.48 13.50 -1.42
C ALA A 79 -0.53 13.95 -0.35
N GLU A 80 -1.82 13.75 -0.60
CA GLU A 80 -2.89 14.21 0.27
C GLU A 80 -3.35 13.13 1.24
N GLU A 81 -3.74 13.55 2.44
CA GLU A 81 -4.30 12.69 3.49
C GLU A 81 -5.84 12.77 3.43
N ASP A 82 -6.42 12.25 2.35
CA ASP A 82 -7.86 12.35 2.04
C ASP A 82 -8.53 11.01 1.77
N ALA A 83 -7.76 9.91 1.79
CA ALA A 83 -8.26 8.56 1.55
C ALA A 83 -7.38 7.51 2.26
N ILE A 84 -7.93 6.31 2.39
CA ILE A 84 -7.16 5.13 2.74
C ILE A 84 -6.44 4.62 1.49
N HIS A 85 -5.16 4.29 1.63
CA HIS A 85 -4.36 3.63 0.61
C HIS A 85 -3.68 2.42 1.23
N GLU A 86 -3.81 1.25 0.60
CA GLU A 86 -3.15 0.01 1.01
C GLU A 86 -2.52 -0.64 -0.22
N ALA A 87 -1.19 -0.63 -0.30
CA ALA A 87 -0.47 -1.29 -1.39
C ALA A 87 -0.54 -2.81 -1.24
N LEU A 88 -0.85 -3.47 -2.34
CA LEU A 88 -1.00 -4.93 -2.41
C LEU A 88 0.26 -5.59 -2.97
N GLY A 89 1.00 -4.87 -3.82
CA GLY A 89 2.20 -5.35 -4.48
C GLY A 89 2.47 -4.62 -5.79
N VAL A 90 3.61 -4.90 -6.38
CA VAL A 90 4.00 -4.33 -7.68
C VAL A 90 4.15 -5.45 -8.71
N VAL A 91 3.44 -5.33 -9.82
CA VAL A 91 3.50 -6.29 -10.94
C VAL A 91 3.79 -5.52 -12.23
N ASN A 92 4.84 -5.89 -12.94
CA ASN A 92 5.24 -5.27 -14.20
C ASN A 92 5.39 -3.72 -14.13
N GLY A 93 5.86 -3.19 -12.99
CA GLY A 93 6.06 -1.75 -12.79
C GLY A 93 4.79 -0.96 -12.46
N GLU A 94 3.66 -1.64 -12.26
CA GLU A 94 2.44 -1.05 -11.71
C GLU A 94 2.23 -1.51 -10.27
N VAL A 95 1.98 -0.57 -9.36
CA VAL A 95 1.52 -0.87 -8.02
C VAL A 95 0.01 -1.10 -8.04
N TYR A 96 -0.41 -2.23 -7.49
CA TYR A 96 -1.82 -2.53 -7.21
C TYR A 96 -2.12 -2.07 -5.81
N LEU A 97 -3.20 -1.33 -5.62
CA LEU A 97 -3.58 -0.81 -4.31
C LEU A 97 -5.09 -0.78 -4.11
N TYR A 98 -5.51 -1.05 -2.89
CA TYR A 98 -6.83 -0.72 -2.39
C TYR A 98 -6.86 0.77 -2.05
N THR A 99 -7.97 1.44 -2.35
CA THR A 99 -8.16 2.83 -1.97
C THR A 99 -9.63 3.20 -1.78
N THR A 100 -9.88 4.13 -0.86
CA THR A 100 -11.19 4.78 -0.70
C THR A 100 -11.29 6.11 -1.43
N TYR A 101 -10.24 6.52 -2.17
CA TYR A 101 -10.27 7.75 -2.96
C TYR A 101 -11.38 7.71 -4.01
N GLN A 102 -12.35 8.64 -3.90
CA GLN A 102 -13.57 8.68 -4.73
C GLN A 102 -14.35 7.35 -4.77
N ALA A 103 -14.23 6.53 -3.72
CA ALA A 103 -14.87 5.23 -3.61
C ALA A 103 -15.01 4.86 -2.11
N PRO A 104 -15.95 5.43 -1.37
CA PRO A 104 -16.06 5.26 0.09
C PRO A 104 -16.21 3.81 0.54
N LYS A 105 -16.72 2.92 -0.31
CA LYS A 105 -16.80 1.48 -0.04
C LYS A 105 -15.56 0.70 -0.50
N GLY A 106 -14.55 1.40 -1.01
CA GLY A 106 -13.31 0.84 -1.51
C GLY A 106 -13.36 0.38 -2.95
N ARG A 107 -12.21 0.49 -3.61
CA ARG A 107 -11.93 -0.06 -4.94
C ARG A 107 -10.48 -0.51 -5.03
N VAL A 108 -10.16 -1.33 -6.02
CA VAL A 108 -8.78 -1.68 -6.35
C VAL A 108 -8.38 -0.97 -7.64
N VAL A 109 -7.23 -0.34 -7.62
CA VAL A 109 -6.64 0.37 -8.76
C VAL A 109 -5.22 -0.13 -9.02
N ALA A 110 -4.71 0.12 -10.22
CA ALA A 110 -3.30 -0.03 -10.58
C ALA A 110 -2.77 1.29 -11.13
N ALA A 111 -1.55 1.63 -10.74
CA ALA A 111 -0.86 2.83 -11.18
C ALA A 111 0.61 2.53 -11.43
N LYS A 112 1.23 3.25 -12.39
CA LYS A 112 2.69 3.18 -12.53
C LYS A 112 3.36 3.64 -11.23
N VAL A 113 4.44 2.98 -10.86
CA VAL A 113 5.23 3.43 -9.70
C VAL A 113 5.67 4.87 -9.92
N GLY A 114 5.40 5.75 -8.92
CA GLY A 114 5.68 7.18 -9.01
C GLY A 114 4.62 8.03 -9.72
N GLU A 115 3.51 7.47 -10.19
CA GLU A 115 2.42 8.24 -10.77
C GLU A 115 1.52 8.81 -9.66
N SER A 116 1.78 10.06 -9.29
CA SER A 116 1.04 10.77 -8.24
C SER A 116 -0.27 11.42 -8.73
N ASP A 117 -0.46 11.53 -10.05
CA ASP A 117 -1.73 11.98 -10.62
C ASP A 117 -2.77 10.85 -10.55
N ARG A 118 -3.59 10.90 -9.50
CA ARG A 118 -4.61 9.87 -9.23
C ARG A 118 -5.69 9.75 -10.30
N SER A 119 -5.82 10.73 -11.20
CA SER A 119 -6.74 10.64 -12.34
C SER A 119 -6.26 9.62 -13.40
N LYS A 120 -4.97 9.29 -13.40
CA LYS A 120 -4.36 8.28 -14.27
C LYS A 120 -4.35 6.87 -13.69
N TRP A 121 -4.79 6.70 -12.44
CA TRP A 121 -4.88 5.39 -11.83
C TRP A 121 -5.99 4.57 -12.49
N ARG A 122 -5.62 3.43 -13.01
CA ARG A 122 -6.53 2.53 -13.72
C ARG A 122 -7.35 1.71 -12.73
N THR A 123 -8.67 1.81 -12.78
CA THR A 123 -9.55 0.98 -11.96
C THR A 123 -9.47 -0.47 -12.41
N ILE A 124 -9.19 -1.38 -11.49
CA ILE A 124 -9.15 -2.83 -11.68
C ILE A 124 -10.47 -3.44 -11.21
N VAL A 125 -10.82 -3.21 -9.93
CA VAL A 125 -12.10 -3.62 -9.38
C VAL A 125 -12.81 -2.37 -8.88
N PRO A 126 -13.91 -1.96 -9.52
CA PRO A 126 -14.63 -0.76 -9.15
C PRO A 126 -15.33 -0.92 -7.79
N GLU A 127 -15.68 0.22 -7.18
CA GLU A 127 -16.57 0.23 -6.03
C GLU A 127 -17.89 -0.46 -6.36
N GLY A 128 -18.31 -1.36 -5.48
CA GLY A 128 -19.53 -2.14 -5.64
C GLY A 128 -20.66 -1.73 -4.68
N LYS A 129 -21.73 -2.53 -4.69
CA LYS A 129 -22.83 -2.38 -3.72
C LYS A 129 -22.33 -2.60 -2.29
N ASP A 130 -21.54 -3.64 -2.10
CA ASP A 130 -21.03 -4.08 -0.80
C ASP A 130 -19.63 -3.48 -0.57
N PRO A 131 -19.32 -3.02 0.66
CA PRO A 131 -18.01 -2.49 0.95
C PRO A 131 -16.95 -3.60 0.95
N ILE A 132 -15.75 -3.24 0.47
CA ILE A 132 -14.56 -4.07 0.66
C ILE A 132 -14.15 -3.93 2.13
N ASP A 133 -13.89 -5.06 2.79
CA ASP A 133 -13.39 -5.07 4.15
C ASP A 133 -11.96 -4.48 4.19
N LEU A 134 -11.70 -3.59 5.16
CA LEU A 134 -10.39 -2.97 5.32
C LEU A 134 -9.35 -4.05 5.68
N GLY A 135 -8.24 -4.08 4.95
CA GLY A 135 -7.25 -5.14 5.06
C GLY A 135 -7.70 -6.48 4.45
N GLY A 136 -8.88 -6.52 3.80
CA GLY A 136 -9.44 -7.72 3.18
C GLY A 136 -9.04 -7.91 1.71
N VAL A 137 -8.05 -7.18 1.20
CA VAL A 137 -7.55 -7.35 -0.17
C VAL A 137 -6.16 -7.96 -0.15
N ARG A 138 -5.93 -8.97 -0.97
CA ARG A 138 -4.61 -9.61 -1.13
C ARG A 138 -4.30 -9.84 -2.59
N LEU A 139 -3.07 -9.57 -2.96
CA LEU A 139 -2.49 -10.00 -4.22
C LEU A 139 -1.86 -11.38 -4.02
N VAL A 140 -2.35 -12.39 -4.72
CA VAL A 140 -1.87 -13.77 -4.60
C VAL A 140 -1.53 -14.29 -6.00
N GLY A 141 -0.25 -14.30 -6.32
CA GLY A 141 0.23 -14.62 -7.68
C GLY A 141 -0.32 -13.61 -8.71
N ASP A 142 -1.10 -14.09 -9.66
CA ASP A 142 -1.74 -13.30 -10.73
C ASP A 142 -3.21 -12.92 -10.42
N ARG A 143 -3.63 -13.00 -9.15
CA ARG A 143 -5.02 -12.80 -8.73
C ARG A 143 -5.14 -11.87 -7.55
N LEU A 144 -6.31 -11.26 -7.46
CA LEU A 144 -6.75 -10.49 -6.31
C LEU A 144 -7.80 -11.31 -5.56
N ALA A 145 -7.56 -11.56 -4.28
CA ALA A 145 -8.56 -12.07 -3.35
C ALA A 145 -9.12 -10.89 -2.56
N ILE A 146 -10.43 -10.68 -2.65
CA ILE A 146 -11.10 -9.53 -2.05
C ILE A 146 -12.21 -10.00 -1.15
N VAL A 147 -12.17 -9.60 0.11
CA VAL A 147 -13.22 -9.84 1.10
C VAL A 147 -14.19 -8.67 1.09
N TYR A 148 -15.47 -8.96 0.91
CA TYR A 148 -16.56 -8.00 1.00
C TYR A 148 -17.39 -8.27 2.26
N LEU A 149 -17.93 -7.20 2.82
CA LEU A 149 -18.90 -7.29 3.90
C LEU A 149 -20.31 -7.25 3.31
N VAL A 150 -20.96 -8.41 3.26
CA VAL A 150 -22.30 -8.58 2.70
C VAL A 150 -23.26 -9.02 3.80
N ASP A 151 -24.25 -8.19 4.15
CA ASP A 151 -25.22 -8.48 5.22
C ASP A 151 -24.54 -8.96 6.53
N VAL A 152 -23.45 -8.22 6.93
CA VAL A 152 -22.64 -8.51 8.11
C VAL A 152 -21.86 -9.85 8.04
N GLN A 153 -21.76 -10.44 6.86
CA GLN A 153 -20.99 -11.67 6.60
C GLN A 153 -19.84 -11.37 5.64
N SER A 154 -18.69 -11.98 5.90
CA SER A 154 -17.56 -11.92 4.97
C SER A 154 -17.81 -12.82 3.77
N ARG A 155 -17.56 -12.28 2.57
CA ARG A 155 -17.61 -13.00 1.29
C ARG A 155 -16.33 -12.75 0.54
N ALA A 156 -15.56 -13.79 0.24
CA ALA A 156 -14.32 -13.68 -0.50
C ALA A 156 -14.53 -13.97 -1.98
N ARG A 157 -14.12 -13.02 -2.84
CA ARG A 157 -14.20 -13.13 -4.30
C ARG A 157 -12.81 -13.03 -4.91
N LEU A 158 -12.60 -13.75 -6.00
CA LEU A 158 -11.38 -13.74 -6.77
C LEU A 158 -11.56 -12.93 -8.06
N PHE A 159 -10.53 -12.16 -8.38
CA PHE A 159 -10.43 -11.40 -9.62
C PHE A 159 -9.06 -11.62 -10.26
N GLY A 160 -9.00 -11.50 -11.58
CA GLY A 160 -7.72 -11.35 -12.28
C GLY A 160 -7.15 -9.95 -12.12
N LEU A 161 -5.88 -9.75 -12.49
CA LEU A 161 -5.26 -8.42 -12.53
C LEU A 161 -5.86 -7.50 -13.62
N ASP A 162 -6.65 -8.09 -14.52
CA ASP A 162 -7.50 -7.40 -15.49
C ASP A 162 -8.86 -6.95 -14.92
N GLY A 163 -9.15 -7.31 -13.66
CA GLY A 163 -10.42 -7.04 -13.00
C GLY A 163 -11.54 -8.04 -13.32
N ALA A 164 -11.28 -9.04 -14.18
CA ALA A 164 -12.28 -10.05 -14.52
C ALA A 164 -12.56 -10.96 -13.29
N PRO A 165 -13.85 -11.23 -12.96
CA PRO A 165 -14.21 -12.16 -11.90
C PRO A 165 -13.67 -13.57 -12.18
N ARG A 166 -13.16 -14.25 -11.14
CA ARG A 166 -12.56 -15.59 -11.21
C ARG A 166 -13.23 -16.59 -10.25
N GLY A 167 -14.32 -16.20 -9.62
CA GLY A 167 -15.10 -17.04 -8.70
C GLY A 167 -15.14 -16.51 -7.28
N GLU A 168 -15.70 -17.32 -6.40
CA GLU A 168 -15.82 -17.04 -4.96
C GLU A 168 -15.10 -18.14 -4.18
N ILE A 169 -14.62 -17.77 -2.99
CA ILE A 169 -14.04 -18.71 -2.02
C ILE A 169 -15.12 -18.96 -0.96
N ALA A 170 -15.46 -20.21 -0.73
CA ALA A 170 -16.30 -20.59 0.40
C ALA A 170 -15.53 -20.35 1.70
N LEU A 171 -16.10 -19.58 2.61
CA LEU A 171 -15.59 -19.31 3.95
C LEU A 171 -16.32 -20.16 4.97
#